data_ea902ce7ebf0d477b34248fcbe6df437
#
_entry.id   ea902ce7ebf0d477b34248fcbe6df437
#
_cell.length_a   1.000
_cell.length_b   1.000
_cell.length_c   1.000
_cell.angle_alpha   90.00
_cell.angle_beta   90.00
_cell.angle_gamma   90.00
#
_symmetry.space_group_name_H-M   'P 1'
#
loop_
_entity.id
_entity.type
_entity.pdbx_description
1 polymer ?
#
loop_
_entity_poly.entity_id
_entity_poly.type
_entity_poly.pdbx_seq_one_letter_code
_entity_poly.pdbx_strand_id
1 'polypeptide(L)'
;GEHALQAAHLAMEEGCAANIVVASLLHDIGHMLHALPDDAPEQGIDDLHEELGFRFVDKYFKHEVAEPVRLHVAAKRYLCAKEPEYLGRLSEPSIIILHLQGGPITEAECRLFEQNPFYRDAVQLRRLDDLAKVPNMEVRPLDSYRTLLTGQLK
;
A
#
# COMPACT_ATOMS: atom_id res chain seq x y z
N GLY A 1 -9.90 -2.82 7.58
CA GLY A 1 -9.98 -2.40 8.83
C GLY A 1 -9.43 -1.06 9.24
N GLU A 2 -9.08 -1.00 10.48
CA GLU A 2 -8.63 0.24 11.13
C GLU A 2 -7.39 0.84 10.48
N HIS A 3 -6.43 0.01 10.10
CA HIS A 3 -5.20 0.47 9.44
C HIS A 3 -5.49 1.18 8.12
N ALA A 4 -6.36 0.62 7.30
CA ALA A 4 -6.73 1.23 6.02
C ALA A 4 -7.45 2.57 6.20
N LEU A 5 -8.34 2.65 7.20
CA LEU A 5 -9.02 3.91 7.53
C LEU A 5 -8.05 4.97 8.04
N GLN A 6 -7.04 4.57 8.81
CA GLN A 6 -5.99 5.51 9.24
C GLN A 6 -5.19 6.02 8.05
N ALA A 7 -4.79 5.15 7.14
CA ALA A 7 -4.03 5.54 5.96
C ALA A 7 -4.83 6.54 5.10
N ALA A 8 -6.11 6.26 4.87
CA ALA A 8 -6.99 7.16 4.12
C ALA A 8 -7.21 8.49 4.85
N HIS A 9 -7.37 8.45 6.17
CA HIS A 9 -7.51 9.66 6.98
C HIS A 9 -6.27 10.55 6.87
N LEU A 10 -5.08 9.96 7.00
CA LEU A 10 -3.81 10.69 6.84
C LEU A 10 -3.68 11.26 5.44
N ALA A 11 -4.07 10.52 4.41
CA ALA A 11 -4.05 11.00 3.03
C ALA A 11 -4.95 12.24 2.86
N MET A 12 -6.13 12.23 3.48
CA MET A 12 -7.03 13.40 3.47
C MET A 12 -6.41 14.59 4.19
N GLU A 13 -5.82 14.37 5.37
CA GLU A 13 -5.19 15.44 6.15
C GLU A 13 -4.00 16.08 5.41
N GLU A 14 -3.26 15.29 4.66
CA GLU A 14 -2.12 15.78 3.86
C GLU A 14 -2.54 16.42 2.54
N GLY A 15 -3.83 16.41 2.20
CA GLY A 15 -4.31 16.99 0.95
C GLY A 15 -3.95 16.18 -0.28
N CYS A 16 -3.79 14.86 -0.15
CA CYS A 16 -3.48 13.99 -1.27
C CYS A 16 -4.59 13.97 -2.31
N ALA A 17 -4.21 13.69 -3.55
CA ALA A 17 -5.17 13.53 -4.65
C ALA A 17 -6.15 12.36 -4.37
N ALA A 18 -7.32 12.42 -4.98
CA ALA A 18 -8.38 11.42 -4.75
C ALA A 18 -7.94 9.99 -5.02
N ASN A 19 -7.13 9.76 -6.06
CA ASN A 19 -6.62 8.42 -6.37
C ASN A 19 -5.76 7.86 -5.22
N ILE A 20 -4.97 8.69 -4.56
CA ILE A 20 -4.13 8.25 -3.43
C ILE A 20 -4.98 7.96 -2.20
N VAL A 21 -5.99 8.78 -1.93
CA VAL A 21 -6.91 8.53 -0.80
C VAL A 21 -7.59 7.17 -0.98
N VAL A 22 -8.11 6.92 -2.18
CA VAL A 22 -8.79 5.66 -2.48
C VAL A 22 -7.80 4.48 -2.47
N ALA A 23 -6.62 4.65 -3.04
CA ALA A 23 -5.58 3.62 -2.98
C ALA A 23 -5.19 3.29 -1.53
N SER A 24 -5.09 4.30 -0.67
CA SER A 24 -4.79 4.11 0.76
C SER A 24 -5.87 3.27 1.45
N LEU A 25 -7.14 3.55 1.12
CA LEU A 25 -8.26 2.82 1.69
C LEU A 25 -8.29 1.36 1.22
N LEU A 26 -7.86 1.09 -0.01
CA LEU A 26 -7.98 -0.22 -0.65
C LEU A 26 -6.69 -1.05 -0.68
N HIS A 27 -5.55 -0.49 -0.25
CA HIS A 27 -4.26 -1.16 -0.48
C HIS A 27 -4.14 -2.54 0.19
N ASP A 28 -4.84 -2.77 1.29
CA ASP A 28 -4.83 -4.04 2.00
C ASP A 28 -6.12 -4.85 1.80
N ILE A 29 -6.93 -4.50 0.81
CA ILE A 29 -8.23 -5.14 0.64
C ILE A 29 -8.13 -6.66 0.38
N GLY A 30 -7.00 -7.11 -0.12
CA GLY A 30 -6.75 -8.54 -0.33
C GLY A 30 -6.93 -9.38 0.93
N HIS A 31 -6.65 -8.81 2.11
CA HIS A 31 -6.86 -9.49 3.39
C HIS A 31 -8.34 -9.75 3.68
N MET A 32 -9.24 -9.03 3.03
CA MET A 32 -10.68 -9.17 3.22
C MET A 32 -11.33 -10.04 2.14
N LEU A 33 -10.60 -10.28 1.05
CA LEU A 33 -11.18 -10.92 -0.13
C LEU A 33 -11.00 -12.42 -0.21
N HIS A 34 -10.48 -13.13 0.91
CA HIS A 34 -10.16 -14.32 0.90
C HIS A 34 -10.54 -15.39 1.44
N ALA A 35 -10.30 -16.50 1.10
CA ALA A 35 -10.46 -17.77 1.72
C ALA A 35 -9.17 -18.58 1.56
N LEU A 36 -8.08 -18.08 2.14
CA LEU A 36 -6.83 -18.83 2.13
C LEU A 36 -6.79 -19.78 3.30
N PRO A 37 -6.22 -21.00 3.14
CA PRO A 37 -6.07 -21.95 4.23
C PRO A 37 -5.22 -21.36 5.37
N ASP A 38 -5.62 -21.63 6.61
CA ASP A 38 -4.92 -21.14 7.80
C ASP A 38 -3.50 -21.71 7.93
N ASP A 39 -3.22 -22.82 7.28
CA ASP A 39 -1.92 -23.51 7.32
C ASP A 39 -1.00 -23.13 6.16
N ALA A 40 -1.39 -22.18 5.30
CA ALA A 40 -0.53 -21.73 4.23
C ALA A 40 0.71 -21.01 4.79
N PRO A 41 1.90 -21.15 4.16
CA PRO A 41 3.07 -20.41 4.60
C PRO A 41 2.80 -18.92 4.65
N GLU A 42 3.25 -18.26 5.72
CA GLU A 42 2.99 -16.83 5.94
C GLU A 42 3.38 -15.97 4.73
N GLN A 43 4.55 -16.23 4.14
CA GLN A 43 5.01 -15.53 2.95
C GLN A 43 4.08 -15.75 1.76
N GLY A 44 3.64 -16.98 1.54
CA GLY A 44 2.72 -17.30 0.45
C GLY A 44 1.34 -16.69 0.64
N ILE A 45 0.86 -16.57 1.89
CA ILE A 45 -0.39 -15.89 2.21
C ILE A 45 -0.30 -14.41 1.87
N ASP A 46 0.78 -13.74 2.26
CA ASP A 46 0.97 -12.32 2.00
C ASP A 46 1.01 -12.04 0.50
N ASP A 47 1.76 -12.83 -0.28
CA ASP A 47 1.84 -12.69 -1.73
C ASP A 47 0.47 -12.87 -2.39
N LEU A 48 -0.30 -13.86 -1.94
CA LEU A 48 -1.64 -14.10 -2.46
C LEU A 48 -2.60 -12.95 -2.10
N HIS A 49 -2.51 -12.41 -0.88
CA HIS A 49 -3.34 -11.28 -0.47
C HIS A 49 -3.06 -10.04 -1.32
N GLU A 50 -1.79 -9.76 -1.60
CA GLU A 50 -1.39 -8.63 -2.44
C GLU A 50 -1.91 -8.79 -3.86
N GLU A 51 -1.78 -9.98 -4.44
CA GLU A 51 -2.26 -10.23 -5.79
C GLU A 51 -3.79 -10.15 -5.88
N LEU A 52 -4.50 -10.75 -4.93
CA LEU A 52 -5.96 -10.68 -4.88
C LEU A 52 -6.44 -9.24 -4.73
N GLY A 53 -5.78 -8.48 -3.86
CA GLY A 53 -6.10 -7.06 -3.66
C GLY A 53 -5.91 -6.26 -4.92
N PHE A 54 -4.77 -6.43 -5.60
CA PHE A 54 -4.50 -5.75 -6.86
C PHE A 54 -5.53 -6.12 -7.94
N ARG A 55 -5.84 -7.40 -8.10
CA ARG A 55 -6.82 -7.85 -9.10
C ARG A 55 -8.18 -7.24 -8.87
N PHE A 56 -8.62 -7.15 -7.62
CA PHE A 56 -9.88 -6.52 -7.26
C PHE A 56 -9.86 -5.03 -7.64
N VAL A 57 -8.83 -4.32 -7.21
CA VAL A 57 -8.72 -2.88 -7.48
C VAL A 57 -8.61 -2.61 -8.98
N ASP A 58 -7.82 -3.39 -9.70
CA ASP A 58 -7.66 -3.26 -11.15
C ASP A 58 -8.96 -3.52 -11.91
N LYS A 59 -9.77 -4.45 -11.39
CA LYS A 59 -11.03 -4.79 -12.04
C LYS A 59 -12.08 -3.67 -11.92
N TYR A 60 -12.19 -3.05 -10.76
CA TYR A 60 -13.27 -2.12 -10.47
C TYR A 60 -12.88 -0.65 -10.44
N PHE A 61 -11.61 -0.34 -10.27
CA PHE A 61 -11.15 1.04 -10.11
C PHE A 61 -10.23 1.47 -11.25
N LYS A 62 -10.08 2.79 -11.38
CA LYS A 62 -9.22 3.36 -12.42
C LYS A 62 -7.77 2.94 -12.24
N HIS A 63 -7.03 2.94 -13.33
CA HIS A 63 -5.62 2.58 -13.37
C HIS A 63 -4.79 3.41 -12.38
N GLU A 64 -5.11 4.69 -12.22
CA GLU A 64 -4.42 5.60 -11.30
C GLU A 64 -4.59 5.23 -9.82
N VAL A 65 -5.57 4.38 -9.47
CA VAL A 65 -5.73 3.78 -8.15
C VAL A 65 -5.01 2.43 -8.09
N ALA A 66 -5.22 1.60 -9.08
CA ALA A 66 -4.69 0.22 -9.09
C ALA A 66 -3.16 0.19 -9.15
N GLU A 67 -2.54 1.05 -9.92
CA GLU A 67 -1.10 1.02 -10.12
C GLU A 67 -0.31 1.35 -8.85
N PRO A 68 -0.63 2.41 -8.08
CA PRO A 68 0.02 2.61 -6.78
C PRO A 68 -0.15 1.43 -5.83
N VAL A 69 -1.31 0.79 -5.82
CA VAL A 69 -1.55 -0.41 -5.00
C VAL A 69 -0.61 -1.55 -5.43
N ARG A 70 -0.50 -1.79 -6.74
CA ARG A 70 0.40 -2.81 -7.26
C ARG A 70 1.85 -2.56 -6.86
N LEU A 71 2.27 -1.31 -6.85
CA LEU A 71 3.65 -0.90 -6.67
C LEU A 71 4.04 -0.64 -5.21
N HIS A 72 3.13 -0.71 -4.24
CA HIS A 72 3.44 -0.24 -2.89
C HIS A 72 4.48 -1.10 -2.15
N VAL A 73 4.57 -2.39 -2.45
CA VAL A 73 5.62 -3.26 -1.89
C VAL A 73 6.97 -2.94 -2.53
N ALA A 74 6.99 -2.75 -3.85
CA ALA A 74 8.20 -2.31 -4.55
C ALA A 74 8.66 -0.94 -4.02
N ALA A 75 7.72 -0.05 -3.68
CA ALA A 75 8.02 1.25 -3.09
C ALA A 75 8.74 1.11 -1.74
N LYS A 76 8.35 0.16 -0.90
CA LYS A 76 9.06 -0.13 0.36
C LYS A 76 10.51 -0.53 0.10
N ARG A 77 10.71 -1.45 -0.83
CA ARG A 77 12.06 -1.92 -1.19
C ARG A 77 12.90 -0.81 -1.81
N TYR A 78 12.27 0.05 -2.61
CA TYR A 78 12.90 1.23 -3.19
C TYR A 78 13.34 2.22 -2.12
N LEU A 79 12.46 2.54 -1.17
CA LEU A 79 12.79 3.45 -0.07
C LEU A 79 13.93 2.92 0.79
N CYS A 80 13.97 1.61 1.04
CA CYS A 80 15.08 0.98 1.76
C CYS A 80 16.41 1.16 1.03
N ALA A 81 16.39 1.18 -0.30
CA ALA A 81 17.60 1.38 -1.11
C ALA A 81 18.01 2.86 -1.19
N LYS A 82 17.04 3.76 -1.28
CA LYS A 82 17.30 5.19 -1.52
C LYS A 82 17.45 6.02 -0.25
N GLU A 83 16.79 5.63 0.83
CA GLU A 83 16.80 6.39 2.09
C GLU A 83 17.33 5.52 3.22
N PRO A 84 18.60 5.67 3.61
CA PRO A 84 19.17 4.85 4.69
C PRO A 84 18.38 4.92 6.00
N GLU A 85 17.79 6.08 6.29
CA GLU A 85 17.02 6.30 7.51
C GLU A 85 15.68 5.55 7.50
N TYR A 86 15.14 5.28 6.31
CA TYR A 86 13.87 4.58 6.17
C TYR A 86 13.94 3.17 6.76
N LEU A 87 14.99 2.43 6.40
CA LEU A 87 15.20 1.07 6.91
C LEU A 87 15.29 1.06 8.44
N GLY A 88 15.99 2.05 9.01
CA GLY A 88 16.15 2.18 10.47
C GLY A 88 14.86 2.48 11.21
N ARG A 89 13.83 2.95 10.52
CA ARG A 89 12.53 3.28 11.12
C ARG A 89 11.49 2.17 10.98
N LEU A 90 11.79 1.13 10.20
CA LEU A 90 10.88 0.01 10.04
C LEU A 90 10.79 -0.81 11.33
N SER A 91 9.60 -1.32 11.62
CA SER A 91 9.41 -2.27 12.73
C SER A 91 10.12 -3.58 12.43
N GLU A 92 10.43 -4.34 13.48
CA GLU A 92 11.07 -5.64 13.32
C GLU A 92 10.27 -6.60 12.43
N PRO A 93 8.94 -6.74 12.59
CA PRO A 93 8.15 -7.54 11.66
C PRO A 93 8.25 -7.07 10.21
N SER A 94 8.26 -5.75 9.98
CA SER A 94 8.40 -5.19 8.62
C SER A 94 9.75 -5.54 8.01
N ILE A 95 10.81 -5.55 8.80
CA ILE A 95 12.16 -5.93 8.33
C ILE A 95 12.19 -7.40 7.94
N ILE A 96 11.57 -8.27 8.74
CA ILE A 96 11.49 -9.70 8.43
C ILE A 96 10.79 -9.92 7.08
N ILE A 97 9.64 -9.27 6.89
CA ILE A 97 8.88 -9.36 5.65
C ILE A 97 9.70 -8.79 4.48
N LEU A 98 10.41 -7.69 4.69
CA LEU A 98 11.28 -7.10 3.67
C LEU A 98 12.32 -8.11 3.18
N HIS A 99 12.97 -8.83 4.11
CA HIS A 99 13.96 -9.85 3.73
C HIS A 99 13.33 -10.98 2.93
N LEU A 100 12.13 -11.42 3.32
CA LEU A 100 11.38 -12.44 2.58
C LEU A 100 11.00 -11.97 1.17
N GLN A 101 10.80 -10.68 0.99
CA GLN A 101 10.45 -10.07 -0.30
C GLN A 101 11.68 -9.78 -1.18
N GLY A 102 12.89 -10.04 -0.68
CA GLY A 102 14.14 -9.85 -1.44
C GLY A 102 15.02 -8.69 -0.99
N GLY A 103 14.64 -7.97 0.08
CA GLY A 103 15.42 -6.86 0.61
C GLY A 103 15.33 -5.59 -0.24
N PRO A 104 16.23 -4.62 -0.01
CA PRO A 104 16.30 -3.42 -0.85
C PRO A 104 16.58 -3.78 -2.30
N ILE A 105 16.00 -3.02 -3.23
CA ILE A 105 16.27 -3.25 -4.65
C ILE A 105 17.62 -2.66 -5.06
N THR A 106 18.15 -3.14 -6.18
CA THR A 106 19.43 -2.66 -6.71
C THR A 106 19.28 -1.25 -7.28
N GLU A 107 20.42 -0.58 -7.52
CA GLU A 107 20.39 0.75 -8.14
C GLU A 107 19.76 0.74 -9.52
N ALA A 108 20.05 -0.29 -10.33
CA ALA A 108 19.42 -0.45 -11.64
C ALA A 108 17.90 -0.61 -11.53
N GLU A 109 17.44 -1.38 -10.55
CA GLU A 109 16.02 -1.55 -10.28
C GLU A 109 15.38 -0.25 -9.77
N CYS A 110 16.11 0.56 -8.99
CA CYS A 110 15.64 1.89 -8.59
C CYS A 110 15.39 2.78 -9.80
N ARG A 111 16.32 2.79 -10.75
CA ARG A 111 16.16 3.59 -11.97
C ARG A 111 14.97 3.13 -12.80
N LEU A 112 14.77 1.81 -12.89
CA LEU A 112 13.62 1.26 -13.61
C LEU A 112 12.31 1.63 -12.91
N PHE A 113 12.27 1.53 -11.59
CA PHE A 113 11.11 1.91 -10.80
C PHE A 113 10.76 3.40 -11.01
N GLU A 114 11.76 4.26 -11.04
CA GLU A 114 11.57 5.71 -11.25
C GLU A 114 11.07 6.07 -12.65
N GLN A 115 11.13 5.14 -13.59
CA GLN A 115 10.56 5.34 -14.93
C GLN A 115 9.05 5.10 -14.97
N ASN A 116 8.49 4.45 -13.97
CA ASN A 116 7.06 4.23 -13.90
C ASN A 116 6.35 5.55 -13.56
N PRO A 117 5.33 5.98 -14.35
CA PRO A 117 4.65 7.25 -14.10
C PRO A 117 3.96 7.33 -12.73
N PHE A 118 3.72 6.20 -12.09
CA PHE A 118 3.06 6.14 -10.79
C PHE A 118 4.01 5.87 -9.62
N TYR A 119 5.33 5.94 -9.83
CA TYR A 119 6.25 5.60 -8.75
C TYR A 119 6.15 6.57 -7.56
N ARG A 120 5.91 7.85 -7.82
CA ARG A 120 5.76 8.84 -6.74
C ARG A 120 4.47 8.60 -5.95
N ASP A 121 3.40 8.25 -6.63
CA ASP A 121 2.14 7.89 -5.98
C ASP A 121 2.31 6.63 -5.12
N ALA A 122 3.03 5.65 -5.62
CA ALA A 122 3.32 4.42 -4.88
C ALA A 122 4.17 4.69 -3.63
N VAL A 123 5.16 5.56 -3.74
CA VAL A 123 5.98 5.99 -2.60
C VAL A 123 5.13 6.73 -1.57
N GLN A 124 4.27 7.63 -2.01
CA GLN A 124 3.37 8.35 -1.12
C GLN A 124 2.43 7.40 -0.39
N LEU A 125 1.83 6.45 -1.10
CA LEU A 125 0.99 5.41 -0.52
C LEU A 125 1.77 4.60 0.53
N ARG A 126 3.02 4.22 0.23
CA ARG A 126 3.84 3.46 1.17
C ARG A 126 4.14 4.25 2.45
N ARG A 127 4.43 5.54 2.33
CA ARG A 127 4.65 6.38 3.52
C ARG A 127 3.40 6.48 4.39
N LEU A 128 2.23 6.61 3.78
CA LEU A 128 0.95 6.61 4.50
C LEU A 128 0.70 5.29 5.21
N ASP A 129 0.99 4.18 4.54
CA ASP A 129 0.90 2.84 5.12
C ASP A 129 1.78 2.72 6.37
N ASP A 130 3.01 3.19 6.30
CA ASP A 130 3.95 3.13 7.42
C ASP A 130 3.51 4.00 8.60
N LEU A 131 2.87 5.14 8.34
CA LEU A 131 2.41 6.06 9.37
C LEU A 131 1.07 5.64 10.00
N ALA A 132 0.31 4.78 9.35
CA ALA A 132 -1.04 4.39 9.76
C ALA A 132 -1.04 3.30 10.84
N LYS A 133 -0.24 3.50 11.90
CA LYS A 133 -0.06 2.53 12.98
C LYS A 133 -0.23 3.18 14.36
N VAL A 134 -1.03 4.23 14.44
CA VAL A 134 -1.26 4.95 15.70
C VAL A 134 -2.43 4.30 16.44
N PRO A 135 -2.21 3.77 17.67
CA PRO A 135 -3.29 3.18 18.45
C PRO A 135 -4.38 4.21 18.74
N ASN A 136 -5.63 3.78 18.60
CA ASN A 136 -6.80 4.60 18.93
C ASN A 136 -6.88 5.94 18.22
N MET A 137 -6.31 6.05 17.03
CA MET A 137 -6.43 7.26 16.21
C MET A 137 -7.89 7.48 15.83
N GLU A 138 -8.37 8.71 16.03
CA GLU A 138 -9.69 9.10 15.58
C GLU A 138 -9.65 9.30 14.07
N VAL A 139 -10.50 8.56 13.35
CA VAL A 139 -10.50 8.58 11.88
C VAL A 139 -11.90 8.86 11.35
N ARG A 140 -11.96 9.36 10.12
CA ARG A 140 -13.22 9.53 9.41
C ARG A 140 -13.90 8.18 9.20
N PRO A 141 -15.23 8.07 9.32
CA PRO A 141 -15.91 6.80 9.08
C PRO A 141 -15.84 6.40 7.61
N LEU A 142 -15.89 5.09 7.36
CA LEU A 142 -15.81 4.55 6.00
C LEU A 142 -16.82 5.21 5.06
N ASP A 143 -18.02 5.47 5.54
CA ASP A 143 -19.09 6.05 4.74
C ASP A 143 -18.75 7.44 4.19
N SER A 144 -17.86 8.18 4.85
CA SER A 144 -17.42 9.50 4.39
C SER A 144 -16.59 9.44 3.10
N TYR A 145 -16.10 8.26 2.71
CA TYR A 145 -15.30 8.08 1.49
C TYR A 145 -16.14 7.67 0.27
N ARG A 146 -17.45 7.54 0.42
CA ARG A 146 -18.33 7.03 -0.64
C ARG A 146 -18.19 7.81 -1.94
N THR A 147 -18.19 9.12 -1.90
CA THR A 147 -18.09 9.97 -3.09
C THR A 147 -16.73 9.78 -3.78
N LEU A 148 -15.65 9.72 -2.99
CA LEU A 148 -14.30 9.51 -3.54
C LEU A 148 -14.20 8.12 -4.19
N LEU A 149 -14.69 7.08 -3.52
CA LEU A 149 -14.70 5.72 -4.06
C LEU A 149 -15.47 5.67 -5.38
N THR A 150 -16.67 6.23 -5.40
CA THR A 150 -17.51 6.25 -6.61
C THR A 150 -16.81 6.98 -7.75
N GLY A 151 -16.16 8.10 -7.47
CA GLY A 151 -15.43 8.88 -8.49
C GLY A 151 -14.23 8.17 -9.09
N GLN A 152 -13.70 7.15 -8.42
CA GLN A 152 -12.54 6.39 -8.89
C GLN A 152 -12.91 5.03 -9.50
N LEU A 153 -14.18 4.68 -9.59
CA LEU A 153 -14.65 3.49 -10.29
C LEU A 153 -14.45 3.63 -11.80
N LYS A 154 -14.15 2.52 -12.45
CA LYS A 154 -14.11 2.47 -13.92
C LYS A 154 -15.47 2.76 -14.54
#